data_31ffdf7dd1ebbe3e340bc908e51d20b9
#
_entry.id   31ffdf7dd1ebbe3e340bc908e51d20b9
#
_cell.length_a   1.000
_cell.length_b   1.000
_cell.length_c   1.000
_cell.angle_alpha   90.00
_cell.angle_beta   90.00
_cell.angle_gamma   90.00
#
_symmetry.space_group_name_H-M   'P 1'
#
loop_
_entity.id
_entity.type
_entity.pdbx_description
1 polymer ?
#
loop_
_entity_poly.entity_id
_entity_poly.type
_entity_poly.pdbx_seq_one_letter_code
_entity_poly.pdbx_strand_id
1 'polypeptide(L)'
;MKRICQLAQLILDFYREEPKELRQLDALRICQVFRRWGVLYIRCPNPQAVATIVDAGLAIAEPVARLRLAKKITVLNNNSSIVTLPVDFSKIKA
;
A
#
# COMPACT_ATOMS: atom_id res chain seq x y z
N MET A 1 -8.79 -17.91 9.97
CA MET A 1 -8.56 -17.24 8.67
C MET A 1 -8.46 -15.74 8.90
N LYS A 2 -7.35 -15.14 8.53
CA LYS A 2 -7.17 -13.70 8.70
C LYS A 2 -7.92 -12.95 7.62
N ARG A 3 -8.70 -11.97 8.02
CA ARG A 3 -9.36 -11.10 7.07
C ARG A 3 -8.35 -10.12 6.49
N ILE A 4 -8.45 -9.89 5.19
CA ILE A 4 -7.68 -8.83 4.56
C ILE A 4 -8.25 -7.50 5.03
N CYS A 5 -7.38 -6.58 5.41
CA CYS A 5 -7.77 -5.25 5.84
C CYS A 5 -8.56 -4.55 4.72
N GLN A 6 -9.59 -3.79 5.08
CA GLN A 6 -10.45 -3.11 4.11
C GLN A 6 -9.65 -2.21 3.16
N LEU A 7 -8.68 -1.46 3.69
CA LEU A 7 -7.85 -0.58 2.84
C LEU A 7 -6.98 -1.39 1.90
N ALA A 8 -6.41 -2.51 2.38
CA ALA A 8 -5.64 -3.40 1.52
C ALA A 8 -6.54 -3.98 0.43
N GLN A 9 -7.76 -4.34 0.77
CA GLN A 9 -8.71 -4.88 -0.19
C GLN A 9 -9.04 -3.86 -1.28
N LEU A 10 -9.21 -2.59 -0.92
CA LEU A 10 -9.45 -1.53 -1.91
C LEU A 10 -8.30 -1.41 -2.90
N ILE A 11 -7.06 -1.48 -2.41
CA ILE A 11 -5.89 -1.41 -3.26
C ILE A 11 -5.80 -2.62 -4.17
N LEU A 12 -6.05 -3.81 -3.64
CA LEU A 12 -6.02 -5.04 -4.41
C LEU A 12 -7.13 -5.06 -5.47
N ASP A 13 -8.33 -4.58 -5.12
CA ASP A 13 -9.45 -4.53 -6.06
C ASP A 13 -9.19 -3.57 -7.21
N PHE A 14 -8.40 -2.54 -6.99
CA PHE A 14 -8.02 -1.60 -8.04
C PHE A 14 -7.34 -2.33 -9.21
N TYR A 15 -6.59 -3.39 -8.89
CA TYR A 15 -5.84 -4.17 -9.88
C TYR A 15 -6.46 -5.56 -10.13
N ARG A 16 -7.73 -5.75 -9.81
CA ARG A 16 -8.34 -7.08 -9.90
C ARG A 16 -8.24 -7.73 -11.27
N GLU A 17 -8.13 -6.93 -12.32
CA GLU A 17 -7.99 -7.41 -13.70
C GLU A 17 -6.55 -7.37 -14.19
N GLU A 18 -5.59 -7.10 -13.29
CA GLU A 18 -4.19 -6.92 -13.62
C GLU A 18 -3.35 -7.92 -12.82
N PRO A 19 -3.20 -9.19 -13.31
CA PRO A 19 -2.54 -10.23 -12.53
C PRO A 19 -1.11 -9.91 -12.12
N LYS A 20 -0.36 -9.17 -12.96
CA LYS A 20 1.03 -8.82 -12.64
C LYS A 20 1.09 -7.92 -11.41
N GLU A 21 0.23 -6.91 -11.37
CA GLU A 21 0.18 -5.98 -10.26
C GLU A 21 -0.33 -6.65 -9.00
N LEU A 22 -1.31 -7.54 -9.12
CA LEU A 22 -1.80 -8.30 -7.98
C LEU A 22 -0.71 -9.16 -7.35
N ARG A 23 0.17 -9.74 -8.16
CA ARG A 23 1.30 -10.51 -7.65
C ARG A 23 2.26 -9.64 -6.86
N GLN A 24 2.55 -8.44 -7.37
CA GLN A 24 3.43 -7.50 -6.67
C GLN A 24 2.83 -7.06 -5.34
N LEU A 25 1.51 -6.97 -5.28
CA LEU A 25 0.81 -6.49 -4.08
C LEU A 25 0.36 -7.61 -3.15
N ASP A 26 0.72 -8.85 -3.45
CA ASP A 26 0.29 -9.98 -2.63
C ASP A 26 0.75 -9.87 -1.18
N ALA A 27 1.90 -9.23 -0.94
CA ALA A 27 2.41 -9.01 0.41
C ALA A 27 1.46 -8.16 1.27
N LEU A 28 0.60 -7.35 0.66
CA LEU A 28 -0.39 -6.57 1.42
C LEU A 28 -1.35 -7.46 2.21
N ARG A 29 -1.53 -8.70 1.78
CA ARG A 29 -2.44 -9.62 2.46
C ARG A 29 -1.97 -9.98 3.86
N ILE A 30 -0.66 -9.92 4.12
CA ILE A 30 -0.09 -10.22 5.42
C ILE A 30 0.26 -8.98 6.22
N CYS A 31 0.05 -7.80 5.65
CA CYS A 31 0.34 -6.53 6.31
C CYS A 31 -0.94 -5.93 6.88
N GLN A 32 -0.76 -5.08 7.89
CA GLN A 32 -1.85 -4.26 8.40
C GLN A 32 -1.80 -2.90 7.70
N VAL A 33 -2.91 -2.52 7.08
CA VAL A 33 -3.01 -1.25 6.38
C VAL A 33 -4.03 -0.38 7.12
N PHE A 34 -3.61 0.79 7.54
CA PHE A 34 -4.50 1.72 8.23
C PHE A 34 -4.17 3.15 7.83
N ARG A 35 -5.09 4.06 8.10
CA ARG A 35 -4.96 5.46 7.70
C ARG A 35 -5.10 6.35 8.92
N ARG A 36 -4.21 7.36 9.01
CA ARG A 36 -4.21 8.32 10.10
C ARG A 36 -3.68 9.65 9.61
N TRP A 37 -4.41 10.73 9.86
CA TRP A 37 -3.94 12.08 9.55
C TRP A 37 -3.50 12.25 8.10
N GLY A 38 -4.22 11.65 7.16
CA GLY A 38 -3.89 11.74 5.74
C GLY A 38 -2.70 10.89 5.31
N VAL A 39 -2.22 10.00 6.16
CA VAL A 39 -1.12 9.10 5.86
C VAL A 39 -1.62 7.66 5.90
N LEU A 40 -1.28 6.91 4.86
CA LEU A 40 -1.57 5.48 4.81
C LEU A 40 -0.37 4.74 5.38
N TYR A 41 -0.60 3.96 6.42
CA TYR A 41 0.45 3.16 7.05
C TYR A 41 0.30 1.71 6.64
N ILE A 42 1.41 1.10 6.25
CA ILE A 42 1.48 -0.32 5.92
C ILE A 42 2.45 -0.96 6.90
N ARG A 43 1.90 -1.65 7.90
CA ARG A 43 2.71 -2.32 8.90
C ARG A 43 3.04 -3.72 8.43
N CYS A 44 4.32 -3.96 8.18
CA CYS A 44 4.81 -5.25 7.69
C CYS A 44 5.32 -6.10 8.84
N PRO A 45 5.08 -7.42 8.79
CA PRO A 45 5.48 -8.31 9.88
C PRO A 45 6.95 -8.67 9.87
N ASN A 46 7.65 -8.48 8.75
CA ASN A 46 9.06 -8.85 8.62
C ASN A 46 9.74 -8.02 7.55
N PRO A 47 11.10 -8.00 7.52
CA PRO A 47 11.83 -7.19 6.54
C PRO A 47 11.60 -7.60 5.09
N GLN A 48 11.31 -8.87 4.83
CA GLN A 48 11.03 -9.33 3.48
C GLN A 48 9.75 -8.70 2.93
N ALA A 49 8.71 -8.62 3.76
CA ALA A 49 7.48 -7.95 3.38
C ALA A 49 7.73 -6.47 3.15
N VAL A 50 8.56 -5.83 3.98
CA VAL A 50 8.93 -4.42 3.80
C VAL A 50 9.56 -4.22 2.43
N ALA A 51 10.54 -5.04 2.06
CA ALA A 51 11.23 -4.92 0.78
C ALA A 51 10.25 -5.08 -0.39
N THR A 52 9.36 -6.05 -0.31
CA THR A 52 8.36 -6.29 -1.35
C THR A 52 7.42 -5.09 -1.49
N ILE A 53 6.96 -4.53 -0.38
CA ILE A 53 6.06 -3.39 -0.40
C ILE A 53 6.76 -2.15 -0.94
N VAL A 54 8.00 -1.91 -0.54
CA VAL A 54 8.77 -0.76 -1.04
C VAL A 54 9.00 -0.87 -2.55
N ASP A 55 9.33 -2.06 -3.03
CA ASP A 55 9.50 -2.29 -4.47
C ASP A 55 8.20 -2.05 -5.24
N ALA A 56 7.08 -2.34 -4.63
CA ALA A 56 5.77 -2.14 -5.23
C ALA A 56 5.19 -0.75 -4.93
N GLY A 57 6.01 0.17 -4.42
CA GLY A 57 5.53 1.47 -3.95
C GLY A 57 4.73 2.26 -4.97
N LEU A 58 5.17 2.29 -6.23
CA LEU A 58 4.44 3.02 -7.28
C LEU A 58 3.08 2.36 -7.56
N ALA A 59 3.03 1.04 -7.57
CA ALA A 59 1.77 0.32 -7.78
C ALA A 59 0.79 0.52 -6.63
N ILE A 60 1.30 0.75 -5.41
CA ILE A 60 0.45 1.08 -4.27
C ILE A 60 0.01 2.54 -4.32
N ALA A 61 0.92 3.44 -4.70
CA ALA A 61 0.65 4.86 -4.72
C ALA A 61 -0.46 5.23 -5.72
N GLU A 62 -0.54 4.55 -6.85
CA GLU A 62 -1.53 4.87 -7.86
C GLU A 62 -2.97 4.73 -7.36
N PRO A 63 -3.40 3.58 -6.81
CA PRO A 63 -4.76 3.49 -6.28
C PRO A 63 -4.99 4.39 -5.07
N VAL A 64 -3.98 4.59 -4.23
CA VAL A 64 -4.10 5.49 -3.09
C VAL A 64 -4.41 6.91 -3.57
N ALA A 65 -3.72 7.36 -4.61
CA ALA A 65 -3.95 8.67 -5.17
C ALA A 65 -5.30 8.75 -5.89
N ARG A 66 -5.61 7.78 -6.73
CA ARG A 66 -6.85 7.78 -7.50
C ARG A 66 -8.09 7.70 -6.63
N LEU A 67 -8.03 6.91 -5.57
CA LEU A 67 -9.13 6.79 -4.61
C LEU A 67 -9.06 7.86 -3.51
N ARG A 68 -8.03 8.70 -3.55
CA ARG A 68 -7.80 9.77 -2.58
C ARG A 68 -7.81 9.27 -1.14
N LEU A 69 -7.13 8.15 -0.92
CA LEU A 69 -7.09 7.53 0.39
C LEU A 69 -6.15 8.26 1.33
N ALA A 70 -5.02 8.78 0.82
CA ALA A 70 -4.01 9.44 1.65
C ALA A 70 -3.09 10.28 0.79
N LYS A 71 -2.33 11.18 1.43
CA LYS A 71 -1.33 12.01 0.77
C LYS A 71 0.06 11.42 0.82
N LYS A 72 0.31 10.52 1.75
CA LYS A 72 1.60 9.87 1.94
C LYS A 72 1.39 8.42 2.31
N ILE A 73 2.39 7.60 2.03
CA ILE A 73 2.39 6.19 2.40
C ILE A 73 3.62 5.95 3.26
N THR A 74 3.43 5.44 4.47
CA THR A 74 4.54 5.11 5.36
C THR A 74 4.58 3.60 5.54
N VAL A 75 5.73 3.00 5.25
CA VAL A 75 5.95 1.56 5.42
C VAL A 75 6.65 1.33 6.75
N LEU A 76 6.08 0.45 7.56
CA LEU A 76 6.61 0.13 8.89
C LEU A 76 7.07 -1.32 8.94
N ASN A 77 8.19 -1.55 9.63
CA ASN A 77 8.59 -2.89 10.03
C ASN A 77 8.21 -3.03 11.50
N ASN A 78 7.10 -3.71 11.75
CA ASN A 78 6.46 -3.72 13.07
C ASN A 78 6.08 -2.29 13.47
N ASN A 79 6.75 -1.71 14.47
CA ASN A 79 6.44 -0.35 14.93
C ASN A 79 7.47 0.69 14.49
N SER A 80 8.47 0.26 13.71
CA SER A 80 9.55 1.17 13.27
C SER A 80 9.25 1.68 11.87
N SER A 81 9.26 3.00 11.70
CA SER A 81 9.09 3.62 10.39
C SER A 81 10.33 3.37 9.54
N ILE A 82 10.16 2.81 8.35
CA ILE A 82 11.25 2.51 7.43
C ILE A 82 11.34 3.56 6.34
N VAL A 83 10.23 3.83 5.66
CA VAL A 83 10.24 4.76 4.55
C VAL A 83 8.87 5.42 4.42
N THR A 84 8.88 6.69 4.01
CA THR A 84 7.67 7.42 3.69
C THR A 84 7.73 7.80 2.21
N LEU A 85 6.69 7.43 1.48
CA LEU A 85 6.58 7.71 0.06
C LEU A 85 5.50 8.76 -0.16
N PRO A 86 5.79 9.82 -0.90
CA PRO A 86 4.75 10.80 -1.23
C PRO A 86 3.80 10.21 -2.27
N VAL A 87 2.54 10.58 -2.17
CA VAL A 87 1.55 10.26 -3.19
C VAL A 87 1.38 11.49 -4.06
N ASP A 88 1.77 11.37 -5.31
CA ASP A 88 1.77 12.50 -6.23
C ASP A 88 0.51 12.52 -7.08
N PHE A 89 -0.43 13.36 -6.68
CA PHE A 89 -1.70 13.50 -7.40
C PHE A 89 -1.54 14.15 -8.77
N SER A 90 -0.46 14.91 -8.97
CA SER A 90 -0.26 15.61 -10.24
C SER A 90 0.12 14.68 -11.38
N LYS A 91 0.63 13.49 -11.08
CA LYS A 91 0.98 12.50 -12.08
C LYS A 91 -0.20 11.64 -12.50
N ILE A 92 -1.33 11.81 -11.89
CA ILE A 92 -2.52 11.04 -12.21
C ILE A 92 -3.27 11.77 -13.30
N LYS A 93 -3.27 11.19 -14.47
CA LYS A 93 -4.08 11.74 -15.56
C LYS A 93 -5.53 11.34 -15.33
N ALA A 94 -6.36 12.33 -15.38
CA ALA A 94 -7.79 12.12 -15.23
C ALA A 94 -8.32 11.17 -16.30
#